data_97d9990a330c5c6d59a3991372a2a0ed
#
_entry.id   97d9990a330c5c6d59a3991372a2a0ed
#
_cell.length_a   1.000
_cell.length_b   1.000
_cell.length_c   1.000
_cell.angle_alpha   90.00
_cell.angle_beta   90.00
_cell.angle_gamma   90.00
#
_symmetry.space_group_name_H-M   'P 1'
#
loop_
_entity.id
_entity.type
_entity.pdbx_description
1 polymer ?
#
loop_
_entity_poly.entity_id
_entity_poly.type
_entity_poly.pdbx_seq_one_letter_code
_entity_poly.pdbx_strand_id
1 'polypeptide(L)'
;MAAIDTLVDYPPNAGMGWREHDFPHPAGRRRLLGDAFRKGMDPTTPVQNMLRLGADLGPIFEMLAMGRKFVFARGVDLVGELCDDKRFTKALAPGVADLRMFVGDGLFTAETDEPNWRLAHDLLMPAFSKSAMRGYHEVMVAATDELISVWDGAAGEGRTVDVSPWLTKLTLETIGRAAFSHTFGSFETAEVDPFVTTFVGDMSHAASRSNLAALPLAGRRMVRRRDRRALERHRYIDDLLQQIVAEREASAERHDDLLGRMMHEPVDDSGALLEAANVRHQILTLLVAGHETTSGALSFALHHLTREPEVLARVRAELDEVLGTDPSATPTFEQVPKLRYLRRVVDETLRLWPTAPGFARSPRETTTIGADGSAGVPGGLRMTPEDRVLVFIPLLHRDPQVWPDPERFDPDRFLPEHIRARPAHAYKPFGTGERACIGRQFALHESVIVLAKLLHRFDLTPEPGYDLTITERLTLMPVGFRVGLTRR
;
A
#
# COMPACT_ATOMS: atom_id res chain seq x y z
N MET A 1 -29.21 10.11 5.55
CA MET A 1 -29.70 9.39 6.74
C MET A 1 -29.91 7.91 6.49
N ALA A 2 -30.30 7.48 5.28
CA ALA A 2 -30.44 6.06 4.93
C ALA A 2 -29.13 5.27 4.91
N ALA A 3 -27.99 5.91 4.58
CA ALA A 3 -26.68 5.25 4.52
C ALA A 3 -26.11 4.82 5.90
N ILE A 4 -26.59 5.41 6.99
CA ILE A 4 -26.09 5.08 8.35
C ILE A 4 -26.75 3.80 8.89
N ASP A 5 -27.98 3.49 8.48
CA ASP A 5 -28.68 2.29 8.97
C ASP A 5 -28.23 1.01 8.24
N THR A 6 -27.79 1.11 6.99
CA THR A 6 -27.22 -0.02 6.22
C THR A 6 -25.78 -0.38 6.61
N LEU A 7 -25.01 0.57 7.20
CA LEU A 7 -23.64 0.34 7.67
C LEU A 7 -23.53 -0.48 8.97
N VAL A 8 -24.66 -0.71 9.65
CA VAL A 8 -24.68 -1.42 10.96
C VAL A 8 -24.68 -2.96 10.79
N ASP A 9 -25.01 -3.47 9.62
CA ASP A 9 -25.19 -4.91 9.39
C ASP A 9 -23.98 -5.64 8.78
N TYR A 10 -22.85 -4.96 8.54
CA TYR A 10 -21.62 -5.68 8.35
C TYR A 10 -21.25 -6.33 9.69
N PRO A 11 -21.26 -7.67 9.81
CA PRO A 11 -21.15 -8.30 11.12
C PRO A 11 -19.83 -7.86 11.74
N PRO A 12 -19.88 -7.20 12.94
CA PRO A 12 -18.65 -6.77 13.63
C PRO A 12 -17.78 -7.95 14.08
N ASN A 13 -18.17 -9.14 13.71
CA ASN A 13 -17.59 -10.43 14.06
C ASN A 13 -17.39 -11.36 12.85
N ALA A 14 -17.10 -10.85 11.68
CA ALA A 14 -16.35 -11.69 10.75
C ALA A 14 -14.98 -11.95 11.41
N GLY A 15 -15.03 -12.68 12.54
CA GLY A 15 -13.88 -13.32 13.14
C GLY A 15 -13.22 -14.09 12.02
N MET A 16 -11.90 -14.23 12.07
CA MET A 16 -11.16 -14.92 11.01
C MET A 16 -11.43 -16.43 10.99
N GLY A 17 -12.59 -16.90 11.47
CA GLY A 17 -12.91 -18.32 11.57
C GLY A 17 -11.97 -19.06 12.53
N TRP A 18 -11.46 -20.21 12.13
CA TRP A 18 -10.42 -20.97 12.81
C TRP A 18 -10.73 -21.31 14.29
N ARG A 19 -12.00 -21.54 14.62
CA ARG A 19 -12.42 -21.78 16.01
C ARG A 19 -11.90 -23.11 16.57
N GLU A 20 -11.65 -24.07 15.69
CA GLU A 20 -11.27 -25.45 16.05
C GLU A 20 -9.75 -25.67 16.05
N HIS A 21 -8.95 -24.68 15.65
CA HIS A 21 -7.51 -24.82 15.55
C HIS A 21 -6.78 -23.89 16.54
N ASP A 22 -5.77 -24.42 17.21
CA ASP A 22 -4.78 -23.66 17.97
C ASP A 22 -3.50 -23.59 17.15
N PHE A 23 -3.05 -22.38 16.88
CA PHE A 23 -1.82 -22.14 16.13
C PHE A 23 -0.68 -21.72 17.07
N PRO A 24 0.59 -21.87 16.66
CA PRO A 24 1.68 -21.23 17.35
C PRO A 24 1.40 -19.75 17.60
N HIS A 25 1.68 -19.27 18.79
CA HIS A 25 1.43 -17.90 19.18
C HIS A 25 2.50 -17.38 20.16
N PRO A 26 2.68 -16.07 20.32
CA PRO A 26 3.65 -15.53 21.25
C PRO A 26 3.40 -16.00 22.69
N ALA A 27 4.46 -16.35 23.42
CA ALA A 27 4.36 -16.75 24.82
C ALA A 27 3.82 -15.61 25.70
N GLY A 28 3.10 -15.93 26.78
CA GLY A 28 2.58 -14.95 27.74
C GLY A 28 1.25 -14.31 27.35
N ARG A 29 0.47 -14.97 26.51
CA ARG A 29 -0.93 -14.60 26.17
C ARG A 29 -1.78 -14.44 27.44
N ARG A 30 -2.55 -13.37 27.54
CA ARG A 30 -3.46 -13.09 28.67
C ARG A 30 -4.84 -13.68 28.38
N ARG A 31 -5.44 -14.35 29.39
CA ARG A 31 -6.73 -15.06 29.24
C ARG A 31 -7.89 -14.23 28.68
N LEU A 32 -8.00 -12.95 29.05
CA LEU A 32 -9.09 -12.06 28.60
C LEU A 32 -8.70 -11.11 27.48
N LEU A 33 -7.45 -10.67 27.45
CA LEU A 33 -6.97 -9.64 26.52
C LEU A 33 -6.19 -10.23 25.32
N GLY A 34 -5.92 -11.52 25.36
CA GLY A 34 -5.10 -12.19 24.36
C GLY A 34 -3.67 -11.69 24.38
N ASP A 35 -3.13 -11.42 23.20
CA ASP A 35 -1.79 -10.90 22.97
C ASP A 35 -1.77 -9.36 23.02
N ALA A 36 -2.96 -8.71 23.01
CA ALA A 36 -3.08 -7.27 23.17
C ALA A 36 -2.61 -6.81 24.56
N PHE A 37 -2.04 -5.63 24.66
CA PHE A 37 -1.52 -5.05 25.92
C PHE A 37 -0.45 -5.89 26.64
N ARG A 38 0.26 -6.74 25.91
CA ARG A 38 1.42 -7.44 26.42
C ARG A 38 2.55 -6.43 26.69
N LYS A 39 3.38 -6.69 27.72
CA LYS A 39 4.58 -5.87 27.99
C LYS A 39 5.49 -5.85 26.74
N GLY A 40 5.83 -4.67 26.25
CA GLY A 40 6.66 -4.48 25.06
C GLY A 40 5.90 -4.52 23.74
N MET A 41 4.55 -4.56 23.74
CA MET A 41 3.74 -4.30 22.56
C MET A 41 3.28 -2.85 22.54
N ASP A 42 3.54 -2.20 21.41
CA ASP A 42 2.99 -0.88 21.10
C ASP A 42 1.72 -1.07 20.25
N PRO A 43 0.53 -0.70 20.73
CA PRO A 43 -0.70 -0.87 19.97
C PRO A 43 -0.76 -0.01 18.70
N THR A 44 0.14 0.96 18.55
CA THR A 44 0.24 1.83 17.36
C THR A 44 1.10 1.23 16.26
N THR A 45 1.88 0.16 16.58
CA THR A 45 2.79 -0.50 15.64
C THR A 45 2.56 -2.01 15.52
N PRO A 46 1.33 -2.45 15.14
CA PRO A 46 0.97 -3.86 15.09
C PRO A 46 1.83 -4.67 14.10
N VAL A 47 2.22 -4.10 12.95
CA VAL A 47 3.05 -4.78 11.95
C VAL A 47 4.46 -5.02 12.48
N GLN A 48 5.08 -4.02 13.10
CA GLN A 48 6.40 -4.14 13.72
C GLN A 48 6.39 -5.11 14.91
N ASN A 49 5.31 -5.12 15.69
CA ASN A 49 5.12 -6.11 16.74
C ASN A 49 5.05 -7.53 16.16
N MET A 50 4.29 -7.75 15.09
CA MET A 50 4.19 -9.06 14.44
C MET A 50 5.50 -9.47 13.78
N LEU A 51 6.23 -8.55 13.18
CA LEU A 51 7.55 -8.81 12.59
C LEU A 51 8.52 -9.35 13.66
N ARG A 52 8.54 -8.72 14.85
CA ARG A 52 9.39 -9.12 15.96
C ARG A 52 8.95 -10.42 16.63
N LEU A 53 7.63 -10.62 16.84
CA LEU A 53 7.10 -11.73 17.61
C LEU A 53 6.81 -12.98 16.76
N GLY A 54 6.52 -12.80 15.47
CA GLY A 54 6.16 -13.89 14.57
C GLY A 54 7.36 -14.59 13.93
N ALA A 55 8.58 -14.05 14.07
CA ALA A 55 9.77 -14.59 13.42
C ALA A 55 10.02 -16.08 13.74
N ASP A 56 9.77 -16.51 14.99
CA ASP A 56 10.04 -17.86 15.49
C ASP A 56 8.78 -18.75 15.58
N LEU A 57 7.62 -18.27 15.08
CA LEU A 57 6.35 -18.98 15.28
C LEU A 57 6.00 -20.00 14.16
N GLY A 58 6.91 -20.20 13.20
CA GLY A 58 6.66 -21.17 12.11
C GLY A 58 5.95 -20.55 10.91
N PRO A 59 5.51 -21.41 9.94
CA PRO A 59 4.95 -20.96 8.65
C PRO A 59 3.55 -20.38 8.75
N ILE A 60 2.79 -20.75 9.78
CA ILE A 60 1.47 -20.22 10.13
C ILE A 60 1.40 -20.00 11.64
N PHE A 61 0.83 -18.89 12.06
CA PHE A 61 0.71 -18.53 13.47
C PHE A 61 -0.51 -17.64 13.73
N GLU A 62 -0.87 -17.48 15.00
CA GLU A 62 -2.00 -16.64 15.38
C GLU A 62 -1.63 -15.54 16.36
N MET A 63 -2.41 -14.48 16.29
CA MET A 63 -2.48 -13.44 17.31
C MET A 63 -3.92 -13.32 17.81
N LEU A 64 -4.09 -13.23 19.12
CA LEU A 64 -5.38 -13.01 19.75
C LEU A 64 -5.45 -11.58 20.28
N ALA A 65 -6.39 -10.78 19.79
CA ALA A 65 -6.61 -9.43 20.28
C ALA A 65 -8.08 -9.22 20.66
N MET A 66 -8.35 -8.96 21.95
CA MET A 66 -9.69 -8.71 22.48
C MET A 66 -10.72 -9.77 22.05
N GLY A 67 -10.36 -11.06 22.14
CA GLY A 67 -11.21 -12.19 21.76
C GLY A 67 -11.30 -12.48 20.26
N ARG A 68 -10.57 -11.75 19.42
CA ARG A 68 -10.50 -11.97 17.96
C ARG A 68 -9.20 -12.69 17.63
N LYS A 69 -9.32 -13.79 16.89
CA LYS A 69 -8.19 -14.55 16.39
C LYS A 69 -7.82 -14.02 14.99
N PHE A 70 -6.54 -13.69 14.80
CA PHE A 70 -5.94 -13.34 13.54
C PHE A 70 -4.93 -14.40 13.17
N VAL A 71 -5.08 -15.04 12.02
CA VAL A 71 -4.17 -16.09 11.55
C VAL A 71 -3.31 -15.54 10.42
N PHE A 72 -2.00 -15.75 10.51
CA PHE A 72 -0.99 -15.23 9.61
C PHE A 72 -0.22 -16.38 8.97
N ALA A 73 0.00 -16.30 7.65
CA ALA A 73 0.88 -17.20 6.91
C ALA A 73 2.13 -16.44 6.44
N ARG A 74 3.30 -17.07 6.58
CA ARG A 74 4.60 -16.55 6.15
C ARG A 74 5.46 -17.57 5.40
N GLY A 75 5.16 -18.86 5.52
CA GLY A 75 5.91 -19.91 4.82
C GLY A 75 5.70 -19.84 3.32
N VAL A 76 6.78 -19.89 2.53
CA VAL A 76 6.75 -19.67 1.08
C VAL A 76 5.85 -20.66 0.36
N ASP A 77 5.94 -21.95 0.70
CA ASP A 77 5.15 -23.01 0.07
C ASP A 77 3.66 -22.87 0.41
N LEU A 78 3.34 -22.62 1.69
CA LEU A 78 1.98 -22.36 2.14
C LEU A 78 1.39 -21.10 1.46
N VAL A 79 2.19 -20.03 1.36
CA VAL A 79 1.78 -18.81 0.63
C VAL A 79 1.58 -19.11 -0.84
N GLY A 80 2.40 -19.99 -1.43
CA GLY A 80 2.23 -20.47 -2.80
C GLY A 80 0.86 -21.12 -3.00
N GLU A 81 0.47 -21.99 -2.10
CA GLU A 81 -0.85 -22.64 -2.12
C GLU A 81 -2.00 -21.63 -1.97
N LEU A 82 -1.89 -20.69 -1.01
CA LEU A 82 -2.89 -19.64 -0.78
C LEU A 82 -3.02 -18.65 -1.96
N CYS A 83 -2.05 -18.59 -2.85
CA CYS A 83 -2.06 -17.77 -4.06
C CYS A 83 -2.76 -18.42 -5.26
N ASP A 84 -3.29 -19.63 -5.13
CA ASP A 84 -4.07 -20.28 -6.19
C ASP A 84 -5.49 -19.68 -6.25
N ASP A 85 -5.77 -18.83 -7.24
CA ASP A 85 -7.06 -18.16 -7.41
C ASP A 85 -8.22 -19.12 -7.76
N LYS A 86 -7.93 -20.37 -8.16
CA LYS A 86 -8.97 -21.39 -8.36
C LYS A 86 -9.53 -21.89 -7.03
N ARG A 87 -8.69 -21.95 -6.01
CA ARG A 87 -9.05 -22.44 -4.67
C ARG A 87 -9.39 -21.31 -3.69
N PHE A 88 -8.75 -20.18 -3.84
CA PHE A 88 -8.84 -19.07 -2.88
C PHE A 88 -9.28 -17.77 -3.57
N THR A 89 -9.95 -16.94 -2.80
CA THR A 89 -10.31 -15.58 -3.20
C THR A 89 -9.75 -14.56 -2.22
N LYS A 90 -9.76 -13.29 -2.60
CA LYS A 90 -9.47 -12.19 -1.67
C LYS A 90 -10.50 -12.19 -0.56
N ALA A 91 -10.02 -12.01 0.67
CA ALA A 91 -10.86 -11.66 1.80
C ALA A 91 -10.52 -10.26 2.32
N LEU A 92 -11.49 -9.57 2.88
CA LEU A 92 -11.24 -8.28 3.54
C LEU A 92 -10.76 -8.53 4.97
N ALA A 93 -9.57 -8.02 5.31
CA ALA A 93 -9.14 -7.94 6.69
C ALA A 93 -10.08 -6.99 7.47
N PRO A 94 -10.30 -7.19 8.78
CA PRO A 94 -11.29 -6.40 9.55
C PRO A 94 -11.15 -4.88 9.40
N GLY A 95 -9.94 -4.33 9.48
CA GLY A 95 -9.70 -2.90 9.30
C GLY A 95 -10.02 -2.39 7.88
N VAL A 96 -9.79 -3.22 6.85
CA VAL A 96 -10.15 -2.90 5.47
C VAL A 96 -11.67 -2.98 5.27
N ALA A 97 -12.33 -3.95 5.91
CA ALA A 97 -13.79 -4.04 5.89
C ALA A 97 -14.46 -2.81 6.53
N ASP A 98 -13.94 -2.35 7.67
CA ASP A 98 -14.44 -1.14 8.33
C ASP A 98 -14.18 0.14 7.48
N LEU A 99 -13.16 0.15 6.63
CA LEU A 99 -12.86 1.27 5.73
C LEU A 99 -13.91 1.45 4.63
N ARG A 100 -14.67 0.39 4.28
CA ARG A 100 -15.76 0.47 3.28
C ARG A 100 -16.81 1.54 3.57
N MET A 101 -16.98 1.93 4.84
CA MET A 101 -17.89 3.02 5.19
C MET A 101 -17.53 4.37 4.55
N PHE A 102 -16.28 4.53 4.14
CA PHE A 102 -15.75 5.73 3.49
C PHE A 102 -15.52 5.54 2.00
N VAL A 103 -14.89 4.43 1.61
CA VAL A 103 -14.44 4.19 0.22
C VAL A 103 -15.41 3.32 -0.60
N GLY A 104 -16.50 2.87 0.00
CA GLY A 104 -17.50 2.06 -0.67
C GLY A 104 -16.95 0.74 -1.24
N ASP A 105 -17.43 0.36 -2.44
CA ASP A 105 -17.07 -0.84 -3.19
C ASP A 105 -16.07 -0.57 -4.33
N GLY A 106 -15.11 0.31 -4.11
CA GLY A 106 -14.00 0.53 -5.03
C GLY A 106 -13.09 -0.71 -5.15
N LEU A 107 -12.20 -0.74 -6.14
CA LEU A 107 -11.34 -1.90 -6.46
C LEU A 107 -10.62 -2.49 -5.25
N PHE A 108 -10.21 -1.66 -4.28
CA PHE A 108 -9.49 -2.13 -3.10
C PHE A 108 -10.41 -2.78 -2.07
N THR A 109 -11.61 -2.26 -1.85
CA THR A 109 -12.52 -2.68 -0.77
C THR A 109 -13.65 -3.60 -1.22
N ALA A 110 -13.93 -3.70 -2.52
CA ALA A 110 -14.86 -4.68 -3.05
C ALA A 110 -14.35 -6.11 -2.90
N GLU A 111 -15.25 -7.06 -2.65
CA GLU A 111 -14.94 -8.49 -2.72
C GLU A 111 -14.93 -8.95 -4.20
N THR A 112 -14.30 -10.11 -4.47
CA THR A 112 -14.08 -10.54 -5.86
C THR A 112 -15.36 -10.91 -6.61
N ASP A 113 -16.38 -11.32 -5.90
CA ASP A 113 -17.71 -11.71 -6.42
C ASP A 113 -18.70 -10.54 -6.52
N GLU A 114 -18.31 -9.35 -6.03
CA GLU A 114 -19.12 -8.14 -6.21
C GLU A 114 -19.06 -7.68 -7.69
N PRO A 115 -20.20 -7.46 -8.37
CA PRO A 115 -20.22 -7.13 -9.80
C PRO A 115 -19.38 -5.90 -10.16
N ASN A 116 -19.45 -4.84 -9.34
CA ASN A 116 -18.75 -3.60 -9.57
C ASN A 116 -17.22 -3.76 -9.55
N TRP A 117 -16.69 -4.75 -8.82
CA TRP A 117 -15.27 -5.02 -8.85
C TRP A 117 -14.80 -5.44 -10.24
N ARG A 118 -15.48 -6.43 -10.85
CA ARG A 118 -15.10 -6.95 -12.18
C ARG A 118 -15.23 -5.89 -13.25
N LEU A 119 -16.36 -5.17 -13.26
CA LEU A 119 -16.64 -4.11 -14.23
C LEU A 119 -15.58 -3.01 -14.19
N ALA A 120 -15.28 -2.50 -13.00
CA ALA A 120 -14.24 -1.47 -12.83
C ALA A 120 -12.83 -2.00 -13.14
N HIS A 121 -12.50 -3.24 -12.72
CA HIS A 121 -11.20 -3.85 -12.98
C HIS A 121 -10.94 -3.98 -14.48
N ASP A 122 -11.88 -4.55 -15.23
CA ASP A 122 -11.70 -4.82 -16.66
C ASP A 122 -11.65 -3.52 -17.47
N LEU A 123 -12.43 -2.50 -17.07
CA LEU A 123 -12.41 -1.16 -17.66
C LEU A 123 -11.06 -0.46 -17.44
N LEU A 124 -10.50 -0.54 -16.23
CA LEU A 124 -9.32 0.24 -15.85
C LEU A 124 -7.99 -0.47 -16.13
N MET A 125 -7.96 -1.81 -16.18
CA MET A 125 -6.74 -2.59 -16.34
C MET A 125 -5.89 -2.18 -17.56
N PRO A 126 -6.45 -1.88 -18.75
CA PRO A 126 -5.66 -1.45 -19.92
C PRO A 126 -4.86 -0.17 -19.67
N ALA A 127 -5.40 0.75 -18.87
CA ALA A 127 -4.75 2.03 -18.54
C ALA A 127 -3.53 1.87 -17.61
N PHE A 128 -3.35 0.71 -16.98
CA PHE A 128 -2.18 0.40 -16.16
C PHE A 128 -1.16 -0.51 -16.85
N SER A 129 -1.31 -0.74 -18.15
CA SER A 129 -0.33 -1.49 -18.95
C SER A 129 1.00 -0.74 -19.07
N LYS A 130 2.08 -1.46 -19.42
CA LYS A 130 3.39 -0.82 -19.67
C LYS A 130 3.34 0.24 -20.75
N SER A 131 2.53 0.04 -21.79
CA SER A 131 2.37 0.99 -22.89
C SER A 131 1.66 2.26 -22.44
N ALA A 132 0.68 2.15 -21.53
CA ALA A 132 -0.03 3.30 -20.97
C ALA A 132 0.88 4.22 -20.15
N MET A 133 1.97 3.69 -19.57
CA MET A 133 2.95 4.48 -18.81
C MET A 133 3.59 5.60 -19.62
N ARG A 134 3.60 5.50 -20.95
CA ARG A 134 4.08 6.60 -21.82
C ARG A 134 3.22 7.85 -21.65
N GLY A 135 1.90 7.70 -21.54
CA GLY A 135 0.99 8.83 -21.33
C GLY A 135 1.15 9.52 -19.96
N TYR A 136 1.57 8.76 -18.95
CA TYR A 136 1.76 9.29 -17.60
C TYR A 136 3.16 9.84 -17.33
N HIS A 137 4.13 9.52 -18.20
CA HIS A 137 5.54 9.83 -17.99
C HIS A 137 5.79 11.32 -17.77
N GLU A 138 5.27 12.16 -18.64
CA GLU A 138 5.46 13.62 -18.59
C GLU A 138 4.83 14.24 -17.32
N VAL A 139 3.70 13.70 -16.87
CA VAL A 139 3.05 14.12 -15.61
C VAL A 139 3.93 13.80 -14.42
N MET A 140 4.52 12.59 -14.37
CA MET A 140 5.43 12.16 -13.30
C MET A 140 6.70 13.01 -13.28
N VAL A 141 7.24 13.32 -14.46
CA VAL A 141 8.40 14.22 -14.62
C VAL A 141 8.08 15.61 -14.11
N ALA A 142 6.98 16.20 -14.58
CA ALA A 142 6.59 17.57 -14.22
C ALA A 142 6.35 17.73 -12.72
N ALA A 143 5.62 16.81 -12.09
CA ALA A 143 5.40 16.84 -10.64
C ALA A 143 6.74 16.67 -9.85
N THR A 144 7.68 15.87 -10.38
CA THR A 144 9.01 15.72 -9.78
C THR A 144 9.84 17.01 -9.91
N ASP A 145 9.71 17.73 -11.03
CA ASP A 145 10.40 19.01 -11.23
C ASP A 145 9.88 20.11 -10.28
N GLU A 146 8.58 20.12 -10.00
CA GLU A 146 8.01 21.01 -9.00
C GLU A 146 8.57 20.71 -7.59
N LEU A 147 8.65 19.44 -7.19
CA LEU A 147 9.30 19.04 -5.95
C LEU A 147 10.77 19.47 -5.91
N ILE A 148 11.53 19.25 -6.99
CA ILE A 148 12.94 19.63 -7.10
C ILE A 148 13.08 21.14 -6.94
N SER A 149 12.20 21.94 -7.51
CA SER A 149 12.22 23.40 -7.36
C SER A 149 12.07 23.83 -5.91
N VAL A 150 11.19 23.20 -5.15
CA VAL A 150 11.04 23.45 -3.69
C VAL A 150 12.30 23.02 -2.92
N TRP A 151 12.84 21.85 -3.24
CA TRP A 151 14.05 21.33 -2.58
C TRP A 151 15.30 22.13 -2.95
N ASP A 152 15.39 22.66 -4.17
CA ASP A 152 16.44 23.61 -4.57
C ASP A 152 16.41 24.89 -3.72
N GLY A 153 15.22 25.42 -3.43
CA GLY A 153 15.04 26.54 -2.52
C GLY A 153 15.57 26.22 -1.11
N ALA A 154 15.17 25.06 -0.57
CA ALA A 154 15.64 24.59 0.74
C ALA A 154 17.16 24.40 0.79
N ALA A 155 17.75 23.82 -0.27
CA ALA A 155 19.20 23.65 -0.41
C ALA A 155 19.93 25.01 -0.41
N GLY A 156 19.39 26.00 -1.15
CA GLY A 156 19.97 27.36 -1.22
C GLY A 156 19.95 28.09 0.14
N GLU A 157 18.99 27.75 1.00
CA GLU A 157 18.83 28.33 2.34
C GLU A 157 19.52 27.48 3.43
N GLY A 158 20.12 26.34 3.09
CA GLY A 158 20.73 25.42 4.05
C GLY A 158 19.71 24.76 5.00
N ARG A 159 18.43 24.69 4.60
CA ARG A 159 17.37 24.05 5.40
C ARG A 159 17.30 22.56 5.14
N THR A 160 17.02 21.78 6.19
CA THR A 160 16.65 20.36 6.05
C THR A 160 15.19 20.23 5.61
N VAL A 161 14.89 19.13 4.90
CA VAL A 161 13.54 18.78 4.50
C VAL A 161 13.09 17.50 5.18
N ASP A 162 11.82 17.42 5.58
CA ASP A 162 11.18 16.18 6.02
C ASP A 162 10.71 15.42 4.75
N VAL A 163 11.28 14.25 4.52
CA VAL A 163 11.15 13.54 3.24
C VAL A 163 9.72 13.06 2.98
N SER A 164 9.12 12.40 3.96
CA SER A 164 7.83 11.70 3.74
C SER A 164 6.66 12.64 3.41
N PRO A 165 6.49 13.80 4.07
CA PRO A 165 5.44 14.75 3.68
C PRO A 165 5.59 15.28 2.25
N TRP A 166 6.81 15.58 1.82
CA TRP A 166 7.05 16.07 0.46
C TRP A 166 6.82 15.00 -0.60
N LEU A 167 7.20 13.75 -0.34
CA LEU A 167 6.91 12.64 -1.23
C LEU A 167 5.41 12.30 -1.27
N THR A 168 4.68 12.48 -0.15
CA THR A 168 3.22 12.35 -0.13
C THR A 168 2.54 13.38 -1.02
N LYS A 169 3.01 14.62 -0.99
CA LYS A 169 2.55 15.70 -1.88
C LYS A 169 2.82 15.38 -3.34
N LEU A 170 4.02 14.91 -3.64
CA LEU A 170 4.41 14.51 -5.00
C LEU A 170 3.49 13.44 -5.54
N THR A 171 3.31 12.35 -4.82
CA THR A 171 2.52 11.22 -5.31
C THR A 171 1.02 11.51 -5.38
N LEU A 172 0.49 12.37 -4.48
CA LEU A 172 -0.88 12.87 -4.58
C LEU A 172 -1.07 13.73 -5.83
N GLU A 173 -0.16 14.66 -6.09
CA GLU A 173 -0.19 15.51 -7.28
C GLU A 173 -0.10 14.68 -8.56
N THR A 174 0.80 13.71 -8.58
CA THR A 174 0.98 12.82 -9.74
C THR A 174 -0.29 12.03 -10.05
N ILE A 175 -0.89 11.35 -9.05
CA ILE A 175 -2.10 10.56 -9.30
C ILE A 175 -3.30 11.46 -9.63
N GLY A 176 -3.42 12.63 -9.01
CA GLY A 176 -4.46 13.61 -9.31
C GLY A 176 -4.43 14.04 -10.78
N ARG A 177 -3.26 14.45 -11.26
CA ARG A 177 -3.07 14.90 -12.65
C ARG A 177 -3.19 13.75 -13.66
N ALA A 178 -2.53 12.62 -13.36
CA ALA A 178 -2.47 11.48 -14.28
C ALA A 178 -3.81 10.77 -14.45
N ALA A 179 -4.55 10.59 -13.37
CA ALA A 179 -5.78 9.80 -13.36
C ALA A 179 -7.06 10.62 -13.57
N PHE A 180 -7.05 11.90 -13.19
CA PHE A 180 -8.26 12.71 -13.11
C PHE A 180 -8.11 14.09 -13.76
N SER A 181 -6.93 14.42 -14.33
CA SER A 181 -6.58 15.77 -14.82
C SER A 181 -6.87 16.87 -13.78
N HIS A 182 -6.72 16.50 -12.49
CA HIS A 182 -6.96 17.39 -11.36
C HIS A 182 -5.65 17.77 -10.67
N THR A 183 -5.48 19.07 -10.38
CA THR A 183 -4.31 19.61 -9.69
C THR A 183 -4.66 19.95 -8.26
N PHE A 184 -3.92 19.38 -7.30
CA PHE A 184 -4.09 19.66 -5.88
C PHE A 184 -3.36 20.92 -5.43
N GLY A 185 -2.44 21.46 -6.24
CA GLY A 185 -1.57 22.60 -5.85
C GLY A 185 -0.62 22.22 -4.72
N SER A 186 -0.19 20.95 -4.67
CA SER A 186 0.51 20.34 -3.54
C SER A 186 1.80 21.05 -3.13
N PHE A 187 2.43 21.83 -4.03
CA PHE A 187 3.70 22.51 -3.78
C PHE A 187 3.55 24.00 -3.46
N GLU A 188 2.34 24.56 -3.51
CA GLU A 188 2.06 25.96 -3.23
C GLU A 188 2.17 26.29 -1.74
N THR A 189 1.95 25.29 -0.85
CA THR A 189 2.00 25.45 0.60
C THR A 189 2.97 24.46 1.23
N ALA A 190 3.43 24.73 2.45
CA ALA A 190 4.24 23.79 3.23
C ALA A 190 3.38 22.65 3.82
N GLU A 191 2.10 22.88 4.04
CA GLU A 191 1.19 21.94 4.66
C GLU A 191 0.76 20.82 3.70
N VAL A 192 0.47 19.65 4.23
CA VAL A 192 -0.09 18.53 3.46
C VAL A 192 -1.56 18.80 3.18
N ASP A 193 -2.04 18.42 1.98
CA ASP A 193 -3.42 18.65 1.56
C ASP A 193 -4.44 18.10 2.58
N PRO A 194 -5.53 18.83 2.86
CA PRO A 194 -6.61 18.38 3.75
C PRO A 194 -7.21 17.02 3.39
N PHE A 195 -7.17 16.62 2.11
CA PHE A 195 -7.56 15.27 1.67
C PHE A 195 -6.77 14.20 2.45
N VAL A 196 -5.44 14.33 2.49
CA VAL A 196 -4.56 13.35 3.17
C VAL A 196 -4.85 13.31 4.66
N THR A 197 -4.97 14.47 5.33
CA THR A 197 -5.20 14.53 6.78
C THR A 197 -6.58 13.99 7.16
N THR A 198 -7.59 14.25 6.35
CA THR A 198 -8.96 13.73 6.52
C THR A 198 -8.96 12.21 6.37
N PHE A 199 -8.36 11.68 5.28
CA PHE A 199 -8.33 10.25 5.02
C PHE A 199 -7.52 9.48 6.08
N VAL A 200 -6.41 10.03 6.56
CA VAL A 200 -5.66 9.47 7.71
C VAL A 200 -6.55 9.36 8.95
N GLY A 201 -7.39 10.37 9.21
CA GLY A 201 -8.38 10.33 10.27
C GLY A 201 -9.41 9.21 10.09
N ASP A 202 -9.85 8.98 8.87
CA ASP A 202 -10.82 7.92 8.52
C ASP A 202 -10.21 6.53 8.68
N MET A 203 -8.97 6.32 8.23
CA MET A 203 -8.24 5.06 8.46
C MET A 203 -8.05 4.77 9.95
N SER A 204 -7.68 5.77 10.73
CA SER A 204 -7.52 5.65 12.19
C SER A 204 -8.85 5.31 12.86
N HIS A 205 -9.94 5.88 12.36
CA HIS A 205 -11.28 5.55 12.83
C HIS A 205 -11.64 4.10 12.50
N ALA A 206 -11.49 3.66 11.25
CA ALA A 206 -11.76 2.30 10.79
C ALA A 206 -10.95 1.27 11.60
N ALA A 207 -9.66 1.48 11.80
CA ALA A 207 -8.80 0.60 12.60
C ALA A 207 -9.25 0.47 14.07
N SER A 208 -9.74 1.56 14.66
CA SER A 208 -10.20 1.57 16.06
C SER A 208 -11.63 1.08 16.26
N ARG A 209 -12.46 1.12 15.22
CA ARG A 209 -13.90 0.85 15.25
C ARG A 209 -14.22 -0.55 15.79
N SER A 210 -13.55 -1.54 15.27
CA SER A 210 -13.71 -2.94 15.68
C SER A 210 -13.37 -3.18 17.15
N ASN A 211 -12.33 -2.52 17.67
CA ASN A 211 -11.93 -2.63 19.08
C ASN A 211 -12.96 -1.99 20.01
N LEU A 212 -13.54 -0.86 19.60
CA LEU A 212 -14.61 -0.19 20.36
C LEU A 212 -15.91 -1.00 20.38
N ALA A 213 -16.25 -1.63 19.26
CA ALA A 213 -17.44 -2.47 19.15
C ALA A 213 -17.40 -3.68 20.10
N ALA A 214 -16.19 -4.15 20.45
CA ALA A 214 -15.98 -5.27 21.40
C ALA A 214 -16.26 -4.89 22.87
N LEU A 215 -16.42 -3.60 23.22
CA LEU A 215 -16.71 -3.17 24.58
C LEU A 215 -18.17 -3.45 24.93
N PRO A 216 -18.45 -4.14 26.06
CA PRO A 216 -19.83 -4.43 26.49
C PRO A 216 -20.60 -3.15 26.86
N LEU A 217 -21.93 -3.19 26.67
CA LEU A 217 -22.91 -2.18 27.08
C LEU A 217 -22.78 -0.78 26.44
N ALA A 218 -21.62 -0.15 26.47
CA ALA A 218 -21.42 1.21 25.94
C ALA A 218 -20.84 1.24 24.51
N GLY A 219 -20.20 0.16 24.05
CA GLY A 219 -19.44 0.11 22.82
C GLY A 219 -20.24 0.52 21.59
N ARG A 220 -21.46 0.00 21.40
CA ARG A 220 -22.33 0.33 20.26
C ARG A 220 -22.71 1.83 20.20
N ARG A 221 -22.99 2.46 21.37
CA ARG A 221 -23.29 3.90 21.41
C ARG A 221 -22.06 4.74 21.10
N MET A 222 -20.89 4.33 21.60
CA MET A 222 -19.62 5.01 21.33
C MET A 222 -19.24 4.90 19.85
N VAL A 223 -19.38 3.71 19.25
CA VAL A 223 -19.16 3.49 17.82
C VAL A 223 -20.05 4.40 16.99
N ARG A 224 -21.39 4.41 17.21
CA ARG A 224 -22.31 5.27 16.46
C ARG A 224 -21.98 6.77 16.56
N ARG A 225 -21.57 7.26 17.75
CA ARG A 225 -21.15 8.67 17.91
C ARG A 225 -19.87 8.98 17.14
N ARG A 226 -18.90 8.05 17.16
CA ARG A 226 -17.64 8.21 16.45
C ARG A 226 -17.84 8.09 14.95
N ASP A 227 -18.65 7.13 14.47
CA ASP A 227 -19.03 6.99 13.06
C ASP A 227 -19.63 8.29 12.52
N ARG A 228 -20.59 8.90 13.24
CA ARG A 228 -21.17 10.18 12.84
C ARG A 228 -20.12 11.28 12.67
N ARG A 229 -19.22 11.44 13.65
CA ARG A 229 -18.15 12.44 13.57
C ARG A 229 -17.15 12.16 12.46
N ALA A 230 -16.86 10.89 12.22
CA ALA A 230 -15.97 10.50 11.13
C ALA A 230 -16.61 10.83 9.77
N LEU A 231 -17.89 10.50 9.56
CA LEU A 231 -18.63 10.85 8.35
C LEU A 231 -18.80 12.37 8.17
N GLU A 232 -18.93 13.13 9.27
CA GLU A 232 -18.96 14.60 9.21
C GLU A 232 -17.63 15.17 8.69
N ARG A 233 -16.48 14.59 9.09
CA ARG A 233 -15.17 14.98 8.56
C ARG A 233 -15.01 14.54 7.10
N HIS A 234 -15.47 13.33 6.79
CA HIS A 234 -15.36 12.76 5.44
C HIS A 234 -16.09 13.57 4.38
N ARG A 235 -17.06 14.40 4.74
CA ARG A 235 -17.79 15.29 3.80
C ARG A 235 -16.85 16.15 2.96
N TYR A 236 -15.71 16.56 3.50
CA TYR A 236 -14.70 17.26 2.72
C TYR A 236 -14.23 16.44 1.49
N ILE A 237 -14.02 15.14 1.70
CA ILE A 237 -13.63 14.23 0.60
C ILE A 237 -14.79 14.06 -0.37
N ASP A 238 -16.02 13.84 0.13
CA ASP A 238 -17.21 13.73 -0.72
C ASP A 238 -17.40 14.97 -1.60
N ASP A 239 -17.24 16.17 -1.03
CA ASP A 239 -17.35 17.44 -1.74
C ASP A 239 -16.25 17.57 -2.79
N LEU A 240 -14.99 17.20 -2.47
CA LEU A 240 -13.88 17.16 -3.41
C LEU A 240 -14.15 16.21 -4.60
N LEU A 241 -14.63 15.00 -4.32
CA LEU A 241 -14.95 14.03 -5.37
C LEU A 241 -16.10 14.53 -6.28
N GLN A 242 -17.10 15.17 -5.70
CA GLN A 242 -18.19 15.79 -6.46
C GLN A 242 -17.65 16.93 -7.34
N GLN A 243 -16.76 17.75 -6.80
CA GLN A 243 -16.12 18.82 -7.57
C GLN A 243 -15.34 18.27 -8.76
N ILE A 244 -14.49 17.26 -8.58
CA ILE A 244 -13.70 16.62 -9.65
C ILE A 244 -14.62 16.11 -10.78
N VAL A 245 -15.72 15.44 -10.42
CA VAL A 245 -16.70 14.95 -11.41
C VAL A 245 -17.43 16.09 -12.10
N ALA A 246 -17.89 17.10 -11.36
CA ALA A 246 -18.61 18.24 -11.91
C ALA A 246 -17.75 19.11 -12.84
N GLU A 247 -16.47 19.30 -12.50
CA GLU A 247 -15.50 19.99 -13.37
C GLU A 247 -15.34 19.26 -14.71
N ARG A 248 -15.27 17.92 -14.65
CA ARG A 248 -15.18 17.07 -15.83
C ARG A 248 -16.46 17.12 -16.67
N GLU A 249 -17.65 17.08 -16.07
CA GLU A 249 -18.93 17.18 -16.77
C GLU A 249 -19.11 18.55 -17.44
N ALA A 250 -18.62 19.63 -16.81
CA ALA A 250 -18.67 20.98 -17.35
C ALA A 250 -17.62 21.24 -18.45
N SER A 251 -16.58 20.41 -18.55
CA SER A 251 -15.53 20.55 -19.56
C SER A 251 -16.01 20.07 -20.93
N ALA A 252 -15.78 20.89 -21.96
CA ALA A 252 -15.98 20.49 -23.36
C ALA A 252 -14.82 19.62 -23.90
N GLU A 253 -13.72 19.53 -23.15
CA GLU A 253 -12.53 18.79 -23.52
C GLU A 253 -12.65 17.32 -23.10
N ARG A 254 -12.37 16.42 -24.02
CA ARG A 254 -12.25 14.98 -23.73
C ARG A 254 -10.82 14.69 -23.25
N HIS A 255 -10.70 14.23 -22.00
CA HIS A 255 -9.44 13.76 -21.44
C HIS A 255 -9.33 12.24 -21.57
N ASP A 256 -8.23 11.74 -22.11
CA ASP A 256 -7.92 10.31 -22.15
C ASP A 256 -7.22 9.89 -20.84
N ASP A 257 -7.96 10.00 -19.73
CA ASP A 257 -7.53 9.63 -18.39
C ASP A 257 -8.51 8.62 -17.76
N LEU A 258 -8.21 8.17 -16.51
CA LEU A 258 -9.03 7.16 -15.85
C LEU A 258 -10.45 7.65 -15.56
N LEU A 259 -10.63 8.94 -15.26
CA LEU A 259 -11.96 9.51 -15.04
C LEU A 259 -12.78 9.52 -16.32
N GLY A 260 -12.17 9.94 -17.44
CA GLY A 260 -12.81 9.89 -18.75
C GLY A 260 -13.29 8.49 -19.13
N ARG A 261 -12.46 7.47 -18.86
CA ARG A 261 -12.84 6.07 -19.07
C ARG A 261 -14.03 5.67 -18.22
N MET A 262 -13.98 5.94 -16.92
CA MET A 262 -15.06 5.57 -15.98
C MET A 262 -16.39 6.25 -16.30
N MET A 263 -16.37 7.47 -16.84
CA MET A 263 -17.58 8.22 -17.14
C MET A 263 -18.17 7.91 -18.52
N HIS A 264 -17.35 7.46 -19.48
CA HIS A 264 -17.77 7.46 -20.90
C HIS A 264 -17.53 6.14 -21.63
N GLU A 265 -16.70 5.22 -21.11
CA GLU A 265 -16.49 3.93 -21.76
C GLU A 265 -17.47 2.89 -21.21
N PRO A 266 -18.11 2.09 -22.09
CA PRO A 266 -19.00 1.02 -21.66
C PRO A 266 -18.21 -0.08 -20.93
N VAL A 267 -18.83 -0.64 -19.90
CA VAL A 267 -18.25 -1.72 -19.09
C VAL A 267 -18.55 -3.12 -19.65
N ASP A 268 -19.48 -3.22 -20.59
CA ASP A 268 -19.87 -4.47 -21.26
C ASP A 268 -20.47 -4.21 -22.64
N ASP A 269 -20.82 -5.30 -23.35
CA ASP A 269 -21.41 -5.27 -24.68
C ASP A 269 -22.83 -4.66 -24.73
N SER A 270 -23.48 -4.45 -23.58
CA SER A 270 -24.78 -3.78 -23.51
C SER A 270 -24.69 -2.26 -23.64
N GLY A 271 -23.49 -1.71 -23.54
CA GLY A 271 -23.25 -0.27 -23.54
C GLY A 271 -23.48 0.38 -22.16
N ALA A 272 -23.62 -0.43 -21.07
CA ALA A 272 -23.75 0.09 -19.72
C ALA A 272 -22.49 0.82 -19.27
N LEU A 273 -22.65 1.89 -18.48
CA LEU A 273 -21.55 2.63 -17.85
C LEU A 273 -21.45 2.26 -16.37
N LEU A 274 -20.32 2.55 -15.75
CA LEU A 274 -20.22 2.48 -14.30
C LEU A 274 -21.23 3.42 -13.64
N GLU A 275 -21.86 2.95 -12.55
CA GLU A 275 -22.74 3.79 -11.76
C GLU A 275 -21.98 4.99 -11.17
N ALA A 276 -22.59 6.17 -11.14
CA ALA A 276 -21.97 7.40 -10.64
C ALA A 276 -21.45 7.26 -9.18
N ALA A 277 -22.09 6.46 -8.35
CA ALA A 277 -21.61 6.15 -7.00
C ALA A 277 -20.32 5.35 -7.06
N ASN A 278 -20.24 4.33 -7.93
CA ASN A 278 -19.03 3.52 -8.08
C ASN A 278 -17.88 4.32 -8.70
N VAL A 279 -18.15 5.23 -9.66
CA VAL A 279 -17.12 6.16 -10.18
C VAL A 279 -16.44 6.91 -9.03
N ARG A 280 -17.21 7.49 -8.10
CA ARG A 280 -16.65 8.19 -6.92
C ARG A 280 -15.85 7.25 -6.02
N HIS A 281 -16.32 6.02 -5.79
CA HIS A 281 -15.57 5.01 -5.02
C HIS A 281 -14.25 4.65 -5.69
N GLN A 282 -14.20 4.59 -7.03
CA GLN A 282 -12.96 4.33 -7.76
C GLN A 282 -11.99 5.53 -7.69
N ILE A 283 -12.48 6.77 -7.84
CA ILE A 283 -11.64 7.97 -7.69
C ILE A 283 -10.97 7.96 -6.32
N LEU A 284 -11.74 7.79 -5.25
CA LEU A 284 -11.19 7.74 -3.89
C LEU A 284 -10.22 6.58 -3.70
N THR A 285 -10.55 5.40 -4.21
CA THR A 285 -9.67 4.22 -4.14
C THR A 285 -8.33 4.50 -4.83
N LEU A 286 -8.34 5.08 -6.02
CA LEU A 286 -7.13 5.35 -6.79
C LEU A 286 -6.30 6.49 -6.16
N LEU A 287 -6.93 7.55 -5.67
CA LEU A 287 -6.24 8.61 -4.93
C LEU A 287 -5.50 8.03 -3.72
N VAL A 288 -6.19 7.25 -2.91
CA VAL A 288 -5.63 6.66 -1.68
C VAL A 288 -4.52 5.66 -2.00
N ALA A 289 -4.78 4.72 -2.90
CA ALA A 289 -3.83 3.67 -3.23
C ALA A 289 -2.57 4.22 -3.93
N GLY A 290 -2.71 5.24 -4.76
CA GLY A 290 -1.63 5.79 -5.57
C GLY A 290 -0.66 6.65 -4.78
N HIS A 291 -1.13 7.44 -3.79
CA HIS A 291 -0.23 8.37 -3.12
C HIS A 291 0.51 7.76 -1.93
N GLU A 292 -0.18 7.09 -1.02
CA GLU A 292 0.40 6.69 0.27
C GLU A 292 1.43 5.54 0.14
N THR A 293 1.15 4.56 -0.74
CA THR A 293 2.05 3.41 -0.94
C THR A 293 3.35 3.82 -1.63
N THR A 294 3.27 4.64 -2.66
CA THR A 294 4.44 5.06 -3.45
C THR A 294 5.31 6.03 -2.65
N SER A 295 4.72 7.00 -1.94
CA SER A 295 5.47 7.92 -1.07
C SER A 295 6.19 7.19 0.06
N GLY A 296 5.56 6.17 0.66
CA GLY A 296 6.20 5.30 1.64
C GLY A 296 7.41 4.55 1.07
N ALA A 297 7.24 3.92 -0.10
CA ALA A 297 8.33 3.21 -0.77
C ALA A 297 9.52 4.13 -1.13
N LEU A 298 9.23 5.31 -1.66
CA LEU A 298 10.25 6.33 -1.95
C LEU A 298 10.98 6.80 -0.68
N SER A 299 10.23 7.02 0.41
CA SER A 299 10.80 7.44 1.70
C SER A 299 11.73 6.38 2.27
N PHE A 300 11.34 5.10 2.24
CA PHE A 300 12.21 3.99 2.64
C PHE A 300 13.43 3.86 1.73
N ALA A 301 13.27 4.02 0.41
CA ALA A 301 14.38 3.95 -0.53
C ALA A 301 15.44 5.04 -0.24
N LEU A 302 15.02 6.29 -0.05
CA LEU A 302 15.93 7.38 0.32
C LEU A 302 16.57 7.14 1.69
N HIS A 303 15.81 6.61 2.67
CA HIS A 303 16.35 6.24 3.98
C HIS A 303 17.50 5.22 3.86
N HIS A 304 17.32 4.15 3.08
CA HIS A 304 18.36 3.15 2.86
C HIS A 304 19.53 3.73 2.08
N LEU A 305 19.31 4.42 0.99
CA LEU A 305 20.35 4.99 0.15
C LEU A 305 21.26 5.98 0.89
N THR A 306 20.73 6.74 1.83
CA THR A 306 21.54 7.65 2.66
C THR A 306 22.43 6.92 3.68
N ARG A 307 22.21 5.62 3.91
CA ARG A 307 22.96 4.77 4.85
C ARG A 307 23.85 3.73 4.18
N GLU A 308 23.64 3.50 2.89
CA GLU A 308 24.35 2.52 2.10
C GLU A 308 25.19 3.22 1.00
N PRO A 309 26.34 3.80 1.38
CA PRO A 309 27.12 4.64 0.46
C PRO A 309 27.63 3.89 -0.78
N GLU A 310 27.92 2.60 -0.67
CA GLU A 310 28.33 1.78 -1.82
C GLU A 310 27.17 1.57 -2.80
N VAL A 311 25.95 1.34 -2.27
CA VAL A 311 24.74 1.23 -3.09
C VAL A 311 24.43 2.57 -3.77
N LEU A 312 24.51 3.66 -3.04
CA LEU A 312 24.29 5.00 -3.60
C LEU A 312 25.30 5.35 -4.69
N ALA A 313 26.57 5.01 -4.49
CA ALA A 313 27.61 5.23 -5.50
C ALA A 313 27.33 4.45 -6.81
N ARG A 314 26.87 3.21 -6.70
CA ARG A 314 26.47 2.41 -7.87
C ARG A 314 25.22 2.98 -8.58
N VAL A 315 24.23 3.46 -7.82
CA VAL A 315 23.07 4.17 -8.40
C VAL A 315 23.53 5.38 -9.19
N ARG A 316 24.39 6.20 -8.63
CA ARG A 316 24.90 7.41 -9.30
C ARG A 316 25.70 7.09 -10.56
N ALA A 317 26.55 6.07 -10.51
CA ALA A 317 27.27 5.61 -11.69
C ALA A 317 26.32 5.18 -12.83
N GLU A 318 25.23 4.47 -12.51
CA GLU A 318 24.20 4.11 -13.50
C GLU A 318 23.46 5.36 -14.03
N LEU A 319 23.15 6.31 -13.16
CA LEU A 319 22.52 7.57 -13.58
C LEU A 319 23.42 8.37 -14.52
N ASP A 320 24.70 8.55 -14.17
CA ASP A 320 25.68 9.24 -15.01
C ASP A 320 25.89 8.52 -16.35
N GLU A 321 25.86 7.17 -16.39
CA GLU A 321 25.94 6.38 -17.63
C GLU A 321 24.70 6.56 -18.53
N VAL A 322 23.50 6.55 -17.95
CA VAL A 322 22.24 6.54 -18.71
C VAL A 322 21.76 7.94 -19.06
N LEU A 323 21.92 8.91 -18.16
CA LEU A 323 21.40 10.27 -18.29
C LEU A 323 22.48 11.29 -18.68
N GLY A 324 23.76 10.94 -18.51
CA GLY A 324 24.88 11.87 -18.59
C GLY A 324 25.16 12.53 -17.24
N THR A 325 26.15 13.43 -17.19
CA THR A 325 26.64 14.07 -15.97
C THR A 325 25.95 15.40 -15.63
N ASP A 326 24.96 15.82 -16.42
CA ASP A 326 24.18 17.02 -16.13
C ASP A 326 23.16 16.74 -15.00
N PRO A 327 23.30 17.32 -13.80
CA PRO A 327 22.39 17.07 -12.67
C PRO A 327 20.93 17.48 -12.93
N SER A 328 20.66 18.23 -14.01
CA SER A 328 19.32 18.63 -14.41
C SER A 328 18.69 17.65 -15.43
N ALA A 329 19.44 16.64 -15.89
CA ALA A 329 18.94 15.71 -16.88
C ALA A 329 17.69 14.95 -16.37
N THR A 330 16.70 14.87 -17.25
CA THR A 330 15.44 14.15 -17.01
C THR A 330 15.44 12.85 -17.80
N PRO A 331 15.17 11.70 -17.18
CA PRO A 331 15.09 10.44 -17.91
C PRO A 331 13.93 10.47 -18.91
N THR A 332 14.19 10.09 -20.15
CA THR A 332 13.12 9.83 -21.12
C THR A 332 12.40 8.52 -20.79
N PHE A 333 11.22 8.33 -21.37
CA PHE A 333 10.47 7.08 -21.21
C PHE A 333 11.32 5.85 -21.57
N GLU A 334 12.13 5.92 -22.62
CA GLU A 334 13.01 4.85 -23.11
C GLU A 334 14.25 4.63 -22.21
N GLN A 335 14.63 5.62 -21.42
CA GLN A 335 15.76 5.52 -20.48
C GLN A 335 15.35 4.89 -19.16
N VAL A 336 14.12 5.07 -18.69
CA VAL A 336 13.64 4.49 -17.42
C VAL A 336 13.89 2.98 -17.33
N PRO A 337 13.59 2.14 -18.34
CA PRO A 337 13.91 0.71 -18.28
C PRO A 337 15.40 0.37 -18.29
N LYS A 338 16.28 1.32 -18.59
CA LYS A 338 17.74 1.13 -18.55
C LYS A 338 18.31 1.31 -17.16
N LEU A 339 17.63 2.01 -16.27
CA LEU A 339 17.98 2.22 -14.87
C LEU A 339 17.71 0.93 -14.05
N ARG A 340 18.45 -0.11 -14.36
CA ARG A 340 18.21 -1.47 -13.85
C ARG A 340 18.66 -1.65 -12.41
N TYR A 341 19.74 -1.00 -12.01
CA TYR A 341 20.23 -1.06 -10.65
C TYR A 341 19.33 -0.26 -9.71
N LEU A 342 18.94 0.94 -10.13
CA LEU A 342 17.96 1.74 -9.40
C LEU A 342 16.63 1.00 -9.23
N ARG A 343 16.18 0.28 -10.25
CA ARG A 343 15.00 -0.58 -10.15
C ARG A 343 15.18 -1.69 -9.10
N ARG A 344 16.35 -2.32 -9.01
CA ARG A 344 16.65 -3.32 -7.98
C ARG A 344 16.67 -2.71 -6.58
N VAL A 345 17.10 -1.46 -6.43
CA VAL A 345 16.99 -0.70 -5.18
C VAL A 345 15.53 -0.57 -4.76
N VAL A 346 14.61 -0.23 -5.67
CA VAL A 346 13.17 -0.17 -5.37
C VAL A 346 12.63 -1.54 -4.96
N ASP A 347 13.00 -2.60 -5.67
CA ASP A 347 12.55 -3.96 -5.35
C ASP A 347 13.07 -4.41 -3.97
N GLU A 348 14.33 -4.12 -3.61
CA GLU A 348 14.92 -4.43 -2.29
C GLU A 348 14.29 -3.61 -1.17
N THR A 349 13.98 -2.35 -1.45
CA THR A 349 13.21 -1.51 -0.51
C THR A 349 11.86 -2.13 -0.20
N LEU A 350 11.12 -2.56 -1.22
CA LEU A 350 9.82 -3.22 -1.06
C LEU A 350 9.92 -4.64 -0.46
N ARG A 351 11.09 -5.27 -0.53
CA ARG A 351 11.33 -6.52 0.20
C ARG A 351 11.40 -6.27 1.70
N LEU A 352 12.23 -5.32 2.12
CA LEU A 352 12.38 -4.99 3.54
C LEU A 352 11.15 -4.29 4.11
N TRP A 353 10.62 -3.32 3.39
CA TRP A 353 9.48 -2.51 3.82
C TRP A 353 8.39 -2.50 2.76
N PRO A 354 7.64 -3.62 2.61
CA PRO A 354 6.45 -3.65 1.78
C PRO A 354 5.42 -2.69 2.37
N THR A 355 5.16 -1.58 1.69
CA THR A 355 4.28 -0.52 2.20
C THR A 355 2.86 -1.01 2.47
N ALA A 356 2.36 -1.99 1.70
CA ALA A 356 1.19 -2.78 2.04
C ALA A 356 1.67 -4.11 2.69
N PRO A 357 1.55 -4.27 4.04
CA PRO A 357 2.23 -5.35 4.75
C PRO A 357 1.56 -6.72 4.62
N GLY A 358 0.42 -6.82 3.95
CA GLY A 358 -0.24 -8.12 3.77
C GLY A 358 -1.52 -8.07 2.97
N PHE A 359 -2.03 -9.24 2.65
CA PHE A 359 -3.34 -9.43 2.03
C PHE A 359 -4.01 -10.69 2.60
N ALA A 360 -5.33 -10.67 2.70
CA ALA A 360 -6.08 -11.79 3.25
C ALA A 360 -6.65 -12.69 2.15
N ARG A 361 -6.70 -14.00 2.43
CA ARG A 361 -7.26 -15.04 1.56
C ARG A 361 -8.30 -15.85 2.32
N SER A 362 -9.32 -16.27 1.62
CA SER A 362 -10.35 -17.20 2.06
C SER A 362 -10.56 -18.27 0.98
N PRO A 363 -10.81 -19.53 1.31
CA PRO A 363 -11.07 -20.53 0.29
C PRO A 363 -12.47 -20.32 -0.31
N ARG A 364 -12.62 -20.65 -1.59
CA ARG A 364 -13.92 -20.62 -2.29
C ARG A 364 -14.85 -21.73 -1.78
N GLU A 365 -14.25 -22.87 -1.39
CA GLU A 365 -14.93 -24.04 -0.83
C GLU A 365 -14.10 -24.62 0.31
N THR A 366 -14.70 -25.44 1.16
CA THR A 366 -13.95 -26.12 2.22
C THR A 366 -12.83 -26.95 1.63
N THR A 367 -11.61 -26.71 2.07
CA THR A 367 -10.39 -27.36 1.57
C THR A 367 -9.40 -27.62 2.70
N THR A 368 -8.34 -28.37 2.39
CA THR A 368 -7.19 -28.56 3.29
C THR A 368 -5.99 -27.80 2.73
N ILE A 369 -5.30 -27.02 3.56
CA ILE A 369 -4.08 -26.33 3.22
C ILE A 369 -2.86 -26.94 3.91
N GLY A 370 -1.69 -26.88 3.27
CA GLY A 370 -0.45 -27.39 3.83
C GLY A 370 -0.45 -28.89 4.09
N ALA A 371 -1.19 -29.67 3.30
CA ALA A 371 -1.27 -31.15 3.42
C ALA A 371 0.09 -31.81 3.16
N ASP A 372 0.98 -31.16 2.43
CA ASP A 372 2.37 -31.54 2.17
C ASP A 372 3.34 -31.29 3.35
N GLY A 373 2.82 -30.78 4.46
CA GLY A 373 3.60 -30.38 5.64
C GLY A 373 4.02 -28.91 5.67
N SER A 374 3.74 -28.13 4.62
CA SER A 374 4.12 -26.71 4.54
C SER A 374 3.45 -25.83 5.61
N ALA A 375 2.32 -26.29 6.19
CA ALA A 375 1.68 -25.63 7.32
C ALA A 375 2.32 -25.98 8.68
N GLY A 376 3.30 -26.89 8.72
CA GLY A 376 3.90 -27.39 9.97
C GLY A 376 2.97 -28.30 10.80
N VAL A 377 1.84 -28.74 10.23
CA VAL A 377 0.85 -29.61 10.85
C VAL A 377 0.70 -30.89 10.01
N PRO A 378 0.91 -32.10 10.57
CA PRO A 378 0.72 -33.33 9.83
C PRO A 378 -0.72 -33.46 9.28
N GLY A 379 -0.83 -33.71 7.97
CA GLY A 379 -2.11 -33.83 7.28
C GLY A 379 -2.76 -32.50 6.90
N GLY A 380 -2.11 -31.39 7.23
CA GLY A 380 -2.57 -30.04 6.89
C GLY A 380 -3.67 -29.49 7.80
N LEU A 381 -4.24 -28.37 7.39
CA LEU A 381 -5.25 -27.63 8.14
C LEU A 381 -6.54 -27.53 7.31
N ARG A 382 -7.67 -27.97 7.87
CA ARG A 382 -8.98 -27.77 7.24
C ARG A 382 -9.37 -26.30 7.31
N MET A 383 -9.73 -25.73 6.16
CA MET A 383 -10.14 -24.34 6.01
C MET A 383 -11.51 -24.26 5.32
N THR A 384 -12.39 -23.43 5.86
CA THR A 384 -13.75 -23.19 5.33
C THR A 384 -13.87 -21.78 4.74
N PRO A 385 -14.88 -21.48 3.93
CA PRO A 385 -15.09 -20.13 3.38
C PRO A 385 -15.25 -19.02 4.44
N GLU A 386 -15.56 -19.38 5.69
CA GLU A 386 -15.61 -18.43 6.81
C GLU A 386 -14.22 -18.10 7.39
N ASP A 387 -13.23 -18.97 7.13
CA ASP A 387 -11.88 -18.80 7.61
C ASP A 387 -11.10 -17.82 6.73
N ARG A 388 -10.27 -17.01 7.37
CA ARG A 388 -9.40 -16.04 6.72
C ARG A 388 -7.98 -16.21 7.22
N VAL A 389 -7.05 -16.14 6.29
CA VAL A 389 -5.61 -16.12 6.60
C VAL A 389 -4.98 -14.90 5.97
N LEU A 390 -4.18 -14.20 6.73
CA LEU A 390 -3.42 -13.05 6.28
C LEU A 390 -2.01 -13.50 5.84
N VAL A 391 -1.69 -13.36 4.59
CA VAL A 391 -0.30 -13.47 4.11
C VAL A 391 0.47 -12.28 4.65
N PHE A 392 1.40 -12.52 5.58
CA PHE A 392 2.19 -11.48 6.22
C PHE A 392 3.51 -11.28 5.48
N ILE A 393 3.49 -10.32 4.56
CA ILE A 393 4.57 -10.06 3.61
C ILE A 393 5.90 -9.73 4.30
N PRO A 394 5.98 -8.91 5.39
CA PRO A 394 7.24 -8.59 6.02
C PRO A 394 8.03 -9.80 6.53
N LEU A 395 7.37 -10.84 7.03
CA LEU A 395 8.03 -12.09 7.44
C LEU A 395 8.30 -13.02 6.25
N LEU A 396 7.40 -13.09 5.26
CA LEU A 396 7.64 -13.83 4.02
C LEU A 396 8.92 -13.35 3.32
N HIS A 397 9.10 -12.03 3.27
CA HIS A 397 10.26 -11.39 2.65
C HIS A 397 11.54 -11.44 3.50
N ARG A 398 11.46 -12.00 4.70
CA ARG A 398 12.58 -12.18 5.62
C ARG A 398 12.85 -13.63 6.00
N ASP A 399 12.22 -14.58 5.31
CA ASP A 399 12.47 -16.00 5.54
C ASP A 399 13.95 -16.33 5.23
N PRO A 400 14.77 -16.71 6.22
CA PRO A 400 16.19 -16.93 6.02
C PRO A 400 16.52 -18.12 5.11
N GLN A 401 15.56 -19.03 4.91
CA GLN A 401 15.71 -20.14 3.96
C GLN A 401 15.71 -19.68 2.51
N VAL A 402 15.10 -18.52 2.24
CA VAL A 402 14.98 -17.92 0.90
C VAL A 402 15.82 -16.66 0.75
N TRP A 403 15.99 -15.92 1.83
CA TRP A 403 16.66 -14.63 1.88
C TRP A 403 17.84 -14.69 2.86
N PRO A 404 19.03 -15.14 2.43
CA PRO A 404 20.23 -15.11 3.29
C PRO A 404 20.49 -13.69 3.80
N ASP A 405 20.89 -13.55 5.08
CA ASP A 405 21.06 -12.24 5.74
C ASP A 405 19.87 -11.30 5.51
N PRO A 406 18.64 -11.66 5.94
CA PRO A 406 17.41 -11.04 5.49
C PRO A 406 17.28 -9.56 5.84
N GLU A 407 17.99 -9.06 6.87
CA GLU A 407 17.97 -7.65 7.26
C GLU A 407 18.97 -6.79 6.49
N ARG A 408 19.90 -7.37 5.75
CA ARG A 408 20.85 -6.64 4.92
C ARG A 408 20.15 -6.09 3.69
N PHE A 409 20.34 -4.79 3.43
CA PHE A 409 19.89 -4.13 2.20
C PHE A 409 20.85 -4.46 1.06
N ASP A 410 20.41 -5.30 0.14
CA ASP A 410 21.23 -5.82 -0.96
C ASP A 410 20.43 -5.88 -2.27
N PRO A 411 20.51 -4.85 -3.14
CA PRO A 411 19.82 -4.83 -4.42
C PRO A 411 20.22 -5.96 -5.39
N ASP A 412 21.36 -6.58 -5.20
CA ASP A 412 21.81 -7.68 -6.08
C ASP A 412 21.01 -8.98 -5.87
N ARG A 413 20.22 -9.07 -4.80
CA ARG A 413 19.19 -10.11 -4.64
C ARG A 413 18.19 -10.15 -5.80
N PHE A 414 18.05 -9.04 -6.54
CA PHE A 414 17.18 -8.88 -7.70
C PHE A 414 17.90 -8.94 -9.03
N LEU A 415 19.11 -9.54 -9.07
CA LEU A 415 19.74 -9.98 -10.31
C LEU A 415 18.87 -11.05 -10.99
N PRO A 416 18.83 -11.09 -12.33
CA PRO A 416 17.99 -12.03 -13.08
C PRO A 416 18.21 -13.51 -12.70
N GLU A 417 19.44 -13.91 -12.42
CA GLU A 417 19.81 -15.25 -11.96
C GLU A 417 19.24 -15.55 -10.56
N HIS A 418 19.32 -14.61 -9.62
CA HIS A 418 18.77 -14.77 -8.27
C HIS A 418 17.24 -14.80 -8.28
N ILE A 419 16.58 -13.99 -9.14
CA ILE A 419 15.13 -14.04 -9.33
C ILE A 419 14.69 -15.41 -9.85
N ARG A 420 15.40 -15.98 -10.84
CA ARG A 420 15.07 -17.30 -11.41
C ARG A 420 15.28 -18.45 -10.42
N ALA A 421 16.26 -18.34 -9.54
CA ALA A 421 16.57 -19.35 -8.54
C ALA A 421 15.61 -19.33 -7.33
N ARG A 422 14.92 -18.21 -7.12
CA ARG A 422 14.03 -18.01 -5.97
C ARG A 422 12.65 -18.63 -6.21
N PRO A 423 12.02 -19.24 -5.17
CA PRO A 423 10.62 -19.68 -5.27
C PRO A 423 9.69 -18.56 -5.71
N ALA A 424 8.76 -18.84 -6.61
CA ALA A 424 7.90 -17.83 -7.28
C ALA A 424 7.03 -17.00 -6.32
N HIS A 425 6.72 -17.56 -5.15
CA HIS A 425 5.85 -16.91 -4.16
C HIS A 425 6.60 -16.21 -3.02
N ALA A 426 7.95 -16.19 -3.06
CA ALA A 426 8.77 -15.59 -2.02
C ALA A 426 8.80 -14.05 -2.01
N TYR A 427 8.34 -13.38 -3.08
CA TYR A 427 8.33 -11.92 -3.22
C TYR A 427 6.97 -11.44 -3.73
N LYS A 428 6.20 -10.75 -2.88
CA LYS A 428 4.79 -10.40 -3.12
C LYS A 428 4.40 -8.96 -2.70
N PRO A 429 5.22 -7.92 -2.96
CA PRO A 429 4.89 -6.57 -2.49
C PRO A 429 3.63 -5.98 -3.17
N PHE A 430 3.22 -6.53 -4.30
CA PHE A 430 2.04 -6.13 -5.07
C PHE A 430 0.92 -7.18 -5.04
N GLY A 431 0.96 -8.11 -4.10
CA GLY A 431 -0.02 -9.21 -4.04
C GLY A 431 0.14 -10.23 -5.16
N THR A 432 -0.96 -10.87 -5.58
CA THR A 432 -0.96 -11.97 -6.55
C THR A 432 -2.30 -12.11 -7.26
N GLY A 433 -2.26 -12.79 -8.42
CA GLY A 433 -3.44 -13.22 -9.17
C GLY A 433 -4.31 -12.07 -9.68
N GLU A 434 -5.61 -12.36 -9.80
CA GLU A 434 -6.60 -11.39 -10.29
C GLU A 434 -6.76 -10.15 -9.39
N ARG A 435 -6.35 -10.25 -8.13
CA ARG A 435 -6.39 -9.17 -7.14
C ARG A 435 -5.02 -8.54 -6.89
N ALA A 436 -4.03 -8.82 -7.75
CA ALA A 436 -2.74 -8.13 -7.71
C ALA A 436 -2.93 -6.62 -7.91
N CYS A 437 -1.98 -5.82 -7.42
CA CYS A 437 -2.01 -4.37 -7.56
C CYS A 437 -2.10 -3.96 -9.04
N ILE A 438 -3.20 -3.32 -9.41
CA ILE A 438 -3.44 -2.81 -10.77
C ILE A 438 -2.42 -1.71 -11.12
N GLY A 439 -2.06 -0.86 -10.15
CA GLY A 439 -1.12 0.26 -10.30
C GLY A 439 0.36 -0.12 -10.23
N ARG A 440 0.72 -1.43 -10.25
CA ARG A 440 2.12 -1.86 -10.11
C ARG A 440 3.08 -1.18 -11.10
N GLN A 441 2.71 -1.07 -12.38
CA GLN A 441 3.58 -0.46 -13.38
C GLN A 441 3.70 1.05 -13.15
N PHE A 442 2.62 1.70 -12.77
CA PHE A 442 2.58 3.11 -12.42
C PHE A 442 3.52 3.41 -11.25
N ALA A 443 3.35 2.74 -10.12
CA ALA A 443 4.17 2.93 -8.92
C ALA A 443 5.66 2.70 -9.17
N LEU A 444 6.00 1.68 -9.94
CA LEU A 444 7.40 1.35 -10.24
C LEU A 444 8.02 2.34 -11.23
N HIS A 445 7.26 2.81 -12.22
CA HIS A 445 7.73 3.80 -13.19
C HIS A 445 7.96 5.15 -12.50
N GLU A 446 6.98 5.61 -11.72
CA GLU A 446 7.07 6.82 -10.90
C GLU A 446 8.26 6.75 -9.94
N SER A 447 8.41 5.65 -9.19
CA SER A 447 9.50 5.49 -8.22
C SER A 447 10.88 5.63 -8.87
N VAL A 448 11.07 5.04 -10.05
CA VAL A 448 12.35 5.14 -10.75
C VAL A 448 12.61 6.57 -11.24
N ILE A 449 11.61 7.27 -11.80
CA ILE A 449 11.75 8.67 -12.24
C ILE A 449 12.11 9.56 -11.06
N VAL A 450 11.34 9.50 -9.97
CA VAL A 450 11.53 10.36 -8.80
C VAL A 450 12.91 10.14 -8.18
N LEU A 451 13.29 8.89 -7.92
CA LEU A 451 14.62 8.58 -7.35
C LEU A 451 15.74 9.00 -8.30
N ALA A 452 15.61 8.74 -9.61
CA ALA A 452 16.61 9.13 -10.59
C ALA A 452 16.85 10.64 -10.54
N LYS A 453 15.80 11.44 -10.63
CA LYS A 453 15.91 12.90 -10.64
C LYS A 453 16.43 13.47 -9.32
N LEU A 454 15.93 12.99 -8.17
CA LEU A 454 16.38 13.47 -6.86
C LEU A 454 17.85 13.12 -6.60
N LEU A 455 18.29 11.88 -6.88
CA LEU A 455 19.65 11.41 -6.62
C LEU A 455 20.67 11.95 -7.63
N HIS A 456 20.21 12.32 -8.80
CA HIS A 456 21.03 12.97 -9.82
C HIS A 456 21.25 14.47 -9.48
N ARG A 457 20.22 15.11 -8.89
CA ARG A 457 20.24 16.54 -8.53
C ARG A 457 20.91 16.84 -7.21
N PHE A 458 20.74 15.97 -6.19
CA PHE A 458 21.13 16.27 -4.82
C PHE A 458 22.04 15.22 -4.18
N ASP A 459 22.97 15.70 -3.35
CA ASP A 459 23.54 14.96 -2.26
C ASP A 459 22.64 15.08 -1.03
N LEU A 460 22.23 13.93 -0.47
CA LEU A 460 21.32 13.84 0.66
C LEU A 460 22.10 13.45 1.92
N THR A 461 22.05 14.28 2.93
CA THR A 461 22.69 14.03 4.23
C THR A 461 21.61 13.87 5.29
N PRO A 462 21.42 12.67 5.88
CA PRO A 462 20.43 12.47 6.93
C PRO A 462 20.81 13.24 8.19
N GLU A 463 19.79 13.71 8.94
CA GLU A 463 20.03 14.31 10.25
C GLU A 463 20.75 13.30 11.18
N PRO A 464 21.80 13.74 11.91
CA PRO A 464 22.51 12.86 12.84
C PRO A 464 21.58 12.30 13.92
N GLY A 465 21.77 11.00 14.25
CA GLY A 465 21.02 10.35 15.32
C GLY A 465 19.56 9.96 14.98
N TYR A 466 19.13 10.10 13.72
CA TYR A 466 17.82 9.61 13.33
C TYR A 466 17.81 8.07 13.26
N ASP A 467 16.98 7.46 14.10
CA ASP A 467 16.60 6.06 14.03
C ASP A 467 15.30 5.90 13.26
N LEU A 468 15.22 4.87 12.41
CA LEU A 468 14.05 4.62 11.59
C LEU A 468 12.79 4.45 12.45
N THR A 469 11.94 5.45 12.43
CA THR A 469 10.63 5.42 13.05
C THR A 469 9.57 5.27 11.97
N ILE A 470 8.66 4.30 12.16
CA ILE A 470 7.66 3.93 11.15
C ILE A 470 6.28 4.15 11.72
N THR A 471 5.47 4.92 11.01
CA THR A 471 4.03 4.97 11.24
C THR A 471 3.34 3.83 10.51
N GLU A 472 2.37 3.23 11.19
CA GLU A 472 1.54 2.16 10.67
C GLU A 472 0.09 2.64 10.60
N ARG A 473 -0.38 2.81 9.39
CA ARG A 473 -1.78 3.14 9.09
C ARG A 473 -2.38 1.97 8.31
N LEU A 474 -2.89 2.22 7.11
CA LEU A 474 -3.14 1.17 6.13
C LEU A 474 -1.82 0.71 5.50
N THR A 475 -0.87 1.61 5.42
CA THR A 475 0.47 1.43 4.85
C THR A 475 1.56 1.76 5.86
N LEU A 476 2.79 1.35 5.55
CA LEU A 476 3.99 1.65 6.32
C LEU A 476 4.71 2.86 5.71
N MET A 477 5.15 3.79 6.55
CA MET A 477 5.89 4.98 6.12
C MET A 477 6.87 5.45 7.19
N PRO A 478 8.11 5.86 6.82
CA PRO A 478 9.02 6.55 7.73
C PRO A 478 8.44 7.88 8.21
N VAL A 479 8.68 8.24 9.47
CA VAL A 479 8.30 9.55 10.06
C VAL A 479 9.50 10.28 10.61
N GLY A 480 9.53 11.60 10.44
CA GLY A 480 10.60 12.45 10.95
C GLY A 480 11.94 12.19 10.28
N PHE A 481 11.96 11.54 9.12
CA PHE A 481 13.18 11.35 8.34
C PHE A 481 13.51 12.64 7.60
N ARG A 482 14.47 13.37 8.13
CA ARG A 482 14.92 14.67 7.59
C ARG A 482 16.29 14.54 6.96
N VAL A 483 16.49 15.28 5.88
CA VAL A 483 17.76 15.33 5.15
C VAL A 483 18.17 16.76 4.85
N GLY A 484 19.47 17.05 4.97
CA GLY A 484 20.09 18.21 4.36
C GLY A 484 20.32 17.95 2.88
N LEU A 485 20.22 19.00 2.06
CA LEU A 485 20.34 18.96 0.61
C LEU A 485 21.54 19.77 0.16
N THR A 486 22.38 19.18 -0.69
CA THR A 486 23.45 19.89 -1.42
C THR A 486 23.27 19.60 -2.90
N ARG A 487 23.32 20.62 -3.74
CA ARG A 487 23.25 20.44 -5.21
C ARG A 487 24.52 19.79 -5.72
N ARG A 488 24.37 18.88 -6.63
CA ARG A 488 25.49 18.24 -7.36
C ARG A 488 25.91 19.11 -8.55
#